data_8d322a12e3974ab2ee28591ad324e512
#
_entry.id   8d322a12e3974ab2ee28591ad324e512
#
_cell.length_a   1.000
_cell.length_b   1.000
_cell.length_c   1.000
_cell.angle_alpha   90.00
_cell.angle_beta   90.00
_cell.angle_gamma   90.00
#
_symmetry.space_group_name_H-M   'P 1'
#
loop_
_entity.id
_entity.type
_entity.pdbx_description
1 polymer ?
#
loop_
_entity_poly.entity_id
_entity_poly.type
_entity_poly.pdbx_seq_one_letter_code
_entity_poly.pdbx_strand_id
1 'polypeptide(L)'
;MARARNRRKGSGAAAGSGSKIAVRRLTCGRVMNTAHTVDENASVHEVLEALTKNDWDHVFIVSGEGLPVGRIHAVDVLKLTSRKTVNSNLAWMMATPAMQLVNLPPLQVGLKTPLLKAGALMLAHDLNQLAVVDEEGMLVGFVSHATMAMHLPRFIL
;
A
#
# COMPACT_ATOMS: atom_id res chain seq x y z
N MET A 1 15.37 11.64 -69.10
CA MET A 1 14.80 12.32 -67.94
C MET A 1 14.15 11.28 -67.08
N ALA A 2 14.79 10.85 -65.98
CA ALA A 2 14.28 9.84 -65.04
C ALA A 2 13.81 10.54 -63.76
N ARG A 3 12.51 10.44 -63.43
CA ARG A 3 11.94 10.95 -62.17
C ARG A 3 12.18 9.92 -61.07
N ALA A 4 12.97 10.30 -60.08
CA ALA A 4 13.15 9.53 -58.86
C ALA A 4 11.86 9.56 -58.00
N ARG A 5 11.25 8.39 -57.75
CA ARG A 5 10.16 8.22 -56.77
C ARG A 5 10.75 8.07 -55.38
N ASN A 6 10.56 9.07 -54.57
CA ASN A 6 10.90 9.07 -53.16
C ASN A 6 9.87 8.26 -52.40
N ARG A 7 10.24 7.03 -51.93
CA ARG A 7 9.43 6.21 -51.00
C ARG A 7 9.75 6.70 -49.61
N ARG A 8 8.82 7.44 -49.02
CA ARG A 8 8.78 7.64 -47.57
C ARG A 8 8.39 6.34 -46.91
N LYS A 9 9.32 5.71 -46.19
CA LYS A 9 9.05 4.61 -45.25
C LYS A 9 8.44 5.22 -43.99
N GLY A 10 7.19 4.83 -43.68
CA GLY A 10 6.51 5.21 -42.45
C GLY A 10 7.17 4.55 -41.26
N SER A 11 7.65 5.36 -40.34
CA SER A 11 8.12 4.94 -39.03
C SER A 11 6.95 4.98 -38.07
N GLY A 12 6.22 3.88 -37.94
CA GLY A 12 5.03 3.81 -37.09
C GLY A 12 4.92 2.54 -36.26
N ALA A 13 5.99 2.08 -35.60
CA ALA A 13 5.85 0.86 -34.78
C ALA A 13 6.68 0.82 -33.49
N ALA A 14 7.30 1.91 -33.03
CA ALA A 14 8.21 1.87 -31.89
C ALA A 14 7.63 2.37 -30.56
N ALA A 15 6.47 3.04 -30.55
CA ALA A 15 5.95 3.67 -29.32
C ALA A 15 5.22 2.70 -28.38
N GLY A 16 4.68 1.59 -28.87
CA GLY A 16 3.86 0.67 -28.07
C GLY A 16 4.65 -0.32 -27.20
N SER A 17 5.87 -0.67 -27.57
CA SER A 17 6.66 -1.64 -26.79
C SER A 17 7.43 -1.01 -25.64
N GLY A 18 7.86 0.23 -25.79
CA GLY A 18 8.61 0.96 -24.75
C GLY A 18 7.77 1.26 -23.50
N SER A 19 6.49 1.61 -23.67
CA SER A 19 5.60 1.89 -22.55
C SER A 19 5.25 0.64 -21.74
N LYS A 20 4.98 -0.49 -22.39
CA LYS A 20 4.72 -1.77 -21.72
C LYS A 20 5.92 -2.30 -20.93
N ILE A 21 7.13 -2.12 -21.43
CA ILE A 21 8.36 -2.48 -20.73
C ILE A 21 8.58 -1.58 -19.54
N ALA A 22 8.31 -0.26 -19.65
CA ALA A 22 8.42 0.69 -18.55
C ALA A 22 7.46 0.36 -17.38
N VAL A 23 6.21 -0.03 -17.66
CA VAL A 23 5.23 -0.49 -16.64
C VAL A 23 5.73 -1.71 -15.90
N ARG A 24 6.24 -2.70 -16.62
CA ARG A 24 6.77 -3.93 -16.02
C ARG A 24 7.98 -3.70 -15.13
N ARG A 25 8.70 -2.60 -15.33
CA ARG A 25 9.86 -2.19 -14.52
C ARG A 25 9.51 -1.28 -13.35
N LEU A 26 8.26 -0.83 -13.26
CA LEU A 26 7.84 0.01 -12.15
C LEU A 26 7.74 -0.84 -10.88
N THR A 27 8.53 -0.48 -9.88
CA THR A 27 8.62 -1.21 -8.62
C THR A 27 7.90 -0.48 -7.50
N CYS A 28 7.49 -1.22 -6.46
CA CYS A 28 6.85 -0.66 -5.29
C CYS A 28 7.73 0.40 -4.60
N GLY A 29 9.05 0.18 -4.53
CA GLY A 29 9.98 1.11 -3.91
C GLY A 29 10.05 2.48 -4.58
N ARG A 30 9.75 2.57 -5.88
CA ARG A 30 9.77 3.83 -6.63
C ARG A 30 8.52 4.68 -6.44
N VAL A 31 7.39 4.06 -6.10
CA VAL A 31 6.09 4.72 -6.07
C VAL A 31 5.41 4.66 -4.70
N MET A 32 5.99 3.96 -3.74
CA MET A 32 5.45 3.82 -2.39
C MET A 32 5.23 5.18 -1.73
N ASN A 33 4.21 5.24 -0.89
CA ASN A 33 3.97 6.36 0.01
C ASN A 33 4.68 6.13 1.35
N THR A 34 4.89 7.20 2.10
CA THR A 34 5.41 7.14 3.46
C THR A 34 4.47 6.30 4.34
N ALA A 35 5.02 5.35 5.08
CA ALA A 35 4.23 4.49 5.94
C ALA A 35 3.59 5.27 7.09
N HIS A 36 2.31 4.96 7.36
CA HIS A 36 1.58 5.44 8.54
C HIS A 36 1.78 4.42 9.65
N THR A 37 2.46 4.79 10.72
CA THR A 37 2.89 3.82 11.74
C THR A 37 2.49 4.23 13.15
N VAL A 38 2.26 3.22 13.98
CA VAL A 38 2.20 3.31 15.43
C VAL A 38 3.09 2.22 16.03
N ASP A 39 3.53 2.42 17.26
CA ASP A 39 4.34 1.45 17.99
C ASP A 39 3.54 0.20 18.37
N GLU A 40 4.21 -0.93 18.53
CA GLU A 40 3.59 -2.21 18.92
C GLU A 40 2.92 -2.18 20.30
N ASN A 41 3.32 -1.27 21.17
CA ASN A 41 2.74 -1.07 22.49
C ASN A 41 1.60 -0.03 22.50
N ALA A 42 1.25 0.55 21.35
CA ALA A 42 0.18 1.53 21.25
C ALA A 42 -1.16 0.94 21.70
N SER A 43 -1.94 1.77 22.39
CA SER A 43 -3.32 1.43 22.77
C SER A 43 -4.29 1.64 21.60
N VAL A 44 -5.48 1.07 21.71
CA VAL A 44 -6.57 1.34 20.76
C VAL A 44 -6.85 2.84 20.67
N HIS A 45 -6.82 3.55 21.78
CA HIS A 45 -7.01 5.00 21.82
C HIS A 45 -5.96 5.75 20.99
N GLU A 46 -4.69 5.39 21.13
CA GLU A 46 -3.59 6.00 20.36
C GLU A 46 -3.72 5.75 18.86
N VAL A 47 -4.20 4.56 18.46
CA VAL A 47 -4.48 4.28 17.04
C VAL A 47 -5.62 5.16 16.52
N LEU A 48 -6.70 5.30 17.25
CA LEU A 48 -7.83 6.17 16.87
C LEU A 48 -7.39 7.63 16.76
N GLU A 49 -6.59 8.09 17.71
CA GLU A 49 -6.05 9.44 17.69
C GLU A 49 -5.16 9.67 16.45
N ALA A 50 -4.28 8.73 16.13
CA ALA A 50 -3.43 8.80 14.95
C ALA A 50 -4.22 8.84 13.64
N LEU A 51 -5.25 8.00 13.52
CA LEU A 51 -6.13 7.98 12.34
C LEU A 51 -6.88 9.31 12.19
N THR A 52 -7.46 9.82 13.27
CA THR A 52 -8.25 11.04 13.26
C THR A 52 -7.41 12.29 13.00
N LYS A 53 -6.29 12.43 13.71
CA LYS A 53 -5.40 13.59 13.63
C LYS A 53 -4.78 13.76 12.25
N ASN A 54 -4.46 12.66 11.59
CA ASN A 54 -3.77 12.66 10.30
C ASN A 54 -4.71 12.43 9.10
N ASP A 55 -5.99 12.21 9.34
CA ASP A 55 -6.96 11.84 8.30
C ASP A 55 -6.51 10.59 7.52
N TRP A 56 -6.02 9.60 8.25
CA TRP A 56 -5.58 8.32 7.69
C TRP A 56 -6.72 7.29 7.70
N ASP A 57 -6.73 6.40 6.73
CA ASP A 57 -7.66 5.28 6.66
C ASP A 57 -7.07 3.98 7.25
N HIS A 58 -5.77 3.95 7.52
CA HIS A 58 -5.07 2.79 8.09
C HIS A 58 -3.79 3.22 8.81
N VAL A 59 -3.28 2.32 9.65
CA VAL A 59 -1.94 2.39 10.24
C VAL A 59 -1.30 1.02 10.21
N PHE A 60 0.01 0.98 10.08
CA PHE A 60 0.81 -0.20 10.35
C PHE A 60 1.35 -0.14 11.77
N ILE A 61 1.29 -1.26 12.46
CA ILE A 61 1.92 -1.42 13.78
C ILE A 61 3.31 -1.96 13.54
N VAL A 62 4.31 -1.29 14.10
CA VAL A 62 5.72 -1.67 13.97
C VAL A 62 6.31 -2.09 15.30
N SER A 63 7.17 -3.10 15.25
CA SER A 63 7.95 -3.51 16.41
C SER A 63 9.02 -2.47 16.76
N GLY A 64 9.65 -2.59 17.93
CA GLY A 64 10.76 -1.75 18.32
C GLY A 64 11.94 -1.77 17.34
N GLU A 65 12.04 -2.83 16.51
CA GLU A 65 13.03 -2.97 15.45
C GLU A 65 12.58 -2.41 14.09
N GLY A 66 11.33 -1.94 13.99
CA GLY A 66 10.76 -1.39 12.75
C GLY A 66 10.13 -2.40 11.81
N LEU A 67 9.91 -3.64 12.26
CA LEU A 67 9.25 -4.68 11.48
C LEU A 67 7.72 -4.47 11.49
N PRO A 68 7.00 -4.61 10.37
CA PRO A 68 5.55 -4.54 10.38
C PRO A 68 4.96 -5.79 11.04
N VAL A 69 4.29 -5.61 12.17
CA VAL A 69 3.70 -6.70 12.96
C VAL A 69 2.18 -6.71 12.91
N GLY A 70 1.56 -5.65 12.44
CA GLY A 70 0.11 -5.55 12.32
C GLY A 70 -0.32 -4.43 11.38
N ARG A 71 -1.58 -4.46 11.00
CA ARG A 71 -2.26 -3.40 10.26
C ARG A 71 -3.66 -3.23 10.82
N ILE A 72 -4.05 -2.00 11.07
CA ILE A 72 -5.40 -1.64 11.47
C ILE A 72 -5.96 -0.66 10.44
N HIS A 73 -7.08 -1.02 9.85
CA HIS A 73 -7.85 -0.15 8.96
C HIS A 73 -8.98 0.51 9.75
N ALA A 74 -9.37 1.71 9.33
CA ALA A 74 -10.48 2.44 9.95
C ALA A 74 -11.77 1.60 10.02
N VAL A 75 -12.02 0.74 9.04
CA VAL A 75 -13.16 -0.17 9.04
C VAL A 75 -13.12 -1.19 10.19
N ASP A 76 -11.94 -1.61 10.62
CA ASP A 76 -11.78 -2.54 11.75
C ASP A 76 -12.23 -1.89 13.06
N VAL A 77 -11.97 -0.60 13.20
CA VAL A 77 -12.43 0.20 14.32
C VAL A 77 -13.96 0.34 14.31
N LEU A 78 -14.55 0.59 13.14
CA LEU A 78 -16.02 0.65 13.01
C LEU A 78 -16.67 -0.68 13.38
N LYS A 79 -16.09 -1.79 12.95
CA LYS A 79 -16.57 -3.14 13.34
C LYS A 79 -16.49 -3.36 14.85
N LEU A 80 -15.43 -2.86 15.48
CA LEU A 80 -15.27 -2.96 16.92
C LEU A 80 -16.34 -2.18 17.67
N THR A 81 -16.62 -0.95 17.27
CA THR A 81 -17.64 -0.09 17.90
C THR A 81 -19.06 -0.61 17.72
N SER A 82 -19.33 -1.41 16.68
CA SER A 82 -20.64 -2.01 16.43
C SER A 82 -20.91 -3.25 17.27
N ARG A 83 -19.91 -3.83 17.92
CA ARG A 83 -20.07 -5.01 18.79
C ARG A 83 -20.67 -4.62 20.12
N LYS A 84 -21.85 -5.15 20.45
CA LYS A 84 -22.55 -4.90 21.73
C LYS A 84 -21.79 -5.38 22.97
N THR A 85 -20.84 -6.27 22.81
CA THR A 85 -20.03 -6.86 23.89
C THR A 85 -18.79 -6.04 24.24
N VAL A 86 -18.44 -5.07 23.41
CA VAL A 86 -17.28 -4.20 23.65
C VAL A 86 -17.74 -2.96 24.39
N ASN A 87 -17.18 -2.78 25.58
CA ASN A 87 -17.36 -1.53 26.32
C ASN A 87 -16.50 -0.46 25.68
N SER A 88 -17.09 0.33 24.77
CA SER A 88 -16.40 1.36 23.96
C SER A 88 -16.10 2.63 24.76
N ASN A 89 -15.95 2.55 26.08
CA ASN A 89 -15.56 3.70 26.86
C ASN A 89 -14.06 4.01 26.67
N LEU A 90 -13.71 5.25 26.95
CA LEU A 90 -12.35 5.75 26.81
C LEU A 90 -11.35 4.94 27.68
N ALA A 91 -11.73 4.56 28.87
CA ALA A 91 -10.88 3.78 29.77
C ALA A 91 -10.49 2.42 29.17
N TRP A 92 -11.44 1.73 28.54
CA TRP A 92 -11.16 0.48 27.84
C TRP A 92 -10.21 0.69 26.67
N MET A 93 -10.43 1.71 25.85
CA MET A 93 -9.58 2.01 24.68
C MET A 93 -8.16 2.38 25.10
N MET A 94 -7.98 3.09 26.20
CA MET A 94 -6.66 3.45 26.73
C MET A 94 -5.93 2.26 27.35
N ALA A 95 -6.68 1.30 27.93
CA ALA A 95 -6.11 0.12 28.58
C ALA A 95 -5.85 -1.04 27.62
N THR A 96 -6.45 -1.04 26.44
CA THR A 96 -6.37 -2.17 25.50
C THR A 96 -5.28 -1.96 24.48
N PRO A 97 -4.28 -2.87 24.40
CA PRO A 97 -3.27 -2.82 23.34
C PRO A 97 -3.90 -2.98 21.96
N ALA A 98 -3.49 -2.14 21.02
CA ALA A 98 -3.97 -2.20 19.64
C ALA A 98 -3.67 -3.54 18.96
N MET A 99 -2.58 -4.21 19.36
CA MET A 99 -2.23 -5.54 18.85
C MET A 99 -3.30 -6.59 19.09
N GLN A 100 -4.17 -6.42 20.08
CA GLN A 100 -5.32 -7.32 20.31
C GLN A 100 -6.36 -7.27 19.17
N LEU A 101 -6.36 -6.23 18.35
CA LEU A 101 -7.21 -6.11 17.17
C LEU A 101 -6.62 -6.77 15.92
N VAL A 102 -5.37 -7.18 15.99
CA VAL A 102 -4.64 -7.77 14.87
C VAL A 102 -4.73 -9.29 14.95
N ASN A 103 -5.26 -9.91 13.90
CA ASN A 103 -5.37 -11.37 13.83
C ASN A 103 -4.20 -12.02 13.10
N LEU A 104 -3.66 -11.33 12.10
CA LEU A 104 -2.57 -11.83 11.25
C LEU A 104 -1.57 -10.70 10.97
N PRO A 105 -0.28 -11.03 10.79
CA PRO A 105 0.69 -10.08 10.29
C PRO A 105 0.25 -9.50 8.94
N PRO A 106 0.61 -8.24 8.62
CA PRO A 106 0.24 -7.64 7.35
C PRO A 106 0.97 -8.35 6.20
N LEU A 107 0.28 -8.55 5.08
CA LEU A 107 0.92 -8.97 3.85
C LEU A 107 1.88 -7.87 3.40
N GLN A 108 3.07 -8.26 2.94
CA GLN A 108 4.14 -7.34 2.60
C GLN A 108 4.79 -7.69 1.27
N VAL A 109 5.36 -6.67 0.64
CA VAL A 109 6.15 -6.79 -0.59
C VAL A 109 7.49 -6.09 -0.40
N GLY A 110 8.46 -6.43 -1.24
CA GLY A 110 9.78 -5.80 -1.21
C GLY A 110 9.87 -4.54 -2.07
N LEU A 111 10.95 -3.79 -1.90
CA LEU A 111 11.24 -2.59 -2.70
C LEU A 111 11.29 -2.87 -4.20
N LYS A 112 11.80 -4.04 -4.59
CA LYS A 112 11.97 -4.44 -5.99
C LYS A 112 10.76 -5.18 -6.57
N THR A 113 9.72 -5.40 -5.76
CA THR A 113 8.49 -6.06 -6.24
C THR A 113 7.84 -5.20 -7.33
N PRO A 114 7.52 -5.77 -8.49
CA PRO A 114 6.78 -5.04 -9.52
C PRO A 114 5.43 -4.55 -9.02
N LEU A 115 5.08 -3.31 -9.34
CA LEU A 115 3.83 -2.70 -8.89
C LEU A 115 2.61 -3.52 -9.35
N LEU A 116 2.63 -4.09 -10.56
CA LEU A 116 1.56 -4.96 -11.06
C LEU A 116 1.37 -6.21 -10.19
N LYS A 117 2.45 -6.79 -9.69
CA LYS A 117 2.38 -7.93 -8.77
C LYS A 117 1.74 -7.54 -7.44
N ALA A 118 2.08 -6.38 -6.90
CA ALA A 118 1.45 -5.86 -5.69
C ALA A 118 -0.06 -5.64 -5.91
N GLY A 119 -0.46 -5.10 -7.05
CA GLY A 119 -1.87 -4.96 -7.42
C GLY A 119 -2.61 -6.29 -7.47
N ALA A 120 -2.02 -7.30 -8.09
CA ALA A 120 -2.58 -8.64 -8.13
C ALA A 120 -2.75 -9.27 -6.73
N LEU A 121 -1.79 -9.06 -5.84
CA LEU A 121 -1.87 -9.52 -4.45
C LEU A 121 -2.98 -8.80 -3.67
N MET A 122 -3.15 -7.49 -3.86
CA MET A 122 -4.24 -6.75 -3.23
C MET A 122 -5.61 -7.27 -3.67
N LEU A 123 -5.79 -7.56 -4.95
CA LEU A 123 -7.04 -8.13 -5.46
C LEU A 123 -7.28 -9.55 -4.95
N ALA A 124 -6.23 -10.39 -4.95
CA ALA A 124 -6.34 -11.79 -4.51
C ALA A 124 -6.69 -11.93 -3.02
N HIS A 125 -6.26 -10.99 -2.19
CA HIS A 125 -6.45 -11.02 -0.74
C HIS A 125 -7.44 -9.98 -0.22
N ASP A 126 -8.14 -9.28 -1.11
CA ASP A 126 -9.10 -8.22 -0.77
C ASP A 126 -8.49 -7.17 0.18
N LEU A 127 -7.32 -6.68 -0.17
CA LEU A 127 -6.56 -5.70 0.61
C LEU A 127 -6.56 -4.35 -0.09
N ASN A 128 -6.62 -3.29 0.70
CA ASN A 128 -6.53 -1.91 0.21
C ASN A 128 -5.11 -1.38 0.20
N GLN A 129 -4.25 -1.92 1.05
CA GLN A 129 -2.85 -1.52 1.20
C GLN A 129 -1.95 -2.74 1.39
N LEU A 130 -0.70 -2.61 0.94
CA LEU A 130 0.39 -3.54 1.23
C LEU A 130 1.56 -2.79 1.85
N ALA A 131 2.12 -3.37 2.90
CA ALA A 131 3.39 -2.91 3.45
C ALA A 131 4.52 -3.13 2.43
N VAL A 132 5.40 -2.15 2.30
CA VAL A 132 6.65 -2.28 1.54
C VAL A 132 7.80 -2.34 2.54
N VAL A 133 8.59 -3.39 2.44
CA VAL A 133 9.73 -3.64 3.32
C VAL A 133 11.04 -3.66 2.54
N ASP A 134 12.13 -3.32 3.22
CA ASP A 134 13.48 -3.46 2.68
C ASP A 134 13.98 -4.90 2.77
N GLU A 135 15.27 -5.12 2.44
CA GLU A 135 15.89 -6.45 2.46
C GLU A 135 15.99 -7.06 3.86
N GLU A 136 15.95 -6.22 4.89
CA GLU A 136 15.99 -6.64 6.30
C GLU A 136 14.59 -6.85 6.90
N GLY A 137 13.55 -6.63 6.11
CA GLY A 137 12.16 -6.75 6.53
C GLY A 137 11.61 -5.51 7.23
N MET A 138 12.35 -4.40 7.25
CA MET A 138 11.95 -3.15 7.87
C MET A 138 10.89 -2.45 7.02
N LEU A 139 9.86 -1.93 7.66
CA LEU A 139 8.82 -1.16 6.97
C LEU A 139 9.40 0.16 6.45
N VAL A 140 9.33 0.37 5.14
CA VAL A 140 9.83 1.58 4.48
C VAL A 140 8.75 2.39 3.78
N GLY A 141 7.58 1.81 3.56
CA GLY A 141 6.46 2.50 2.92
C GLY A 141 5.26 1.59 2.73
N PHE A 142 4.30 2.06 1.94
CA PHE A 142 3.16 1.25 1.53
C PHE A 142 2.71 1.61 0.11
N VAL A 143 2.03 0.67 -0.52
CA VAL A 143 1.29 0.88 -1.77
C VAL A 143 -0.18 0.57 -1.55
N SER A 144 -1.05 1.27 -2.26
CA SER A 144 -2.50 1.16 -2.11
C SER A 144 -3.20 1.13 -3.46
N HIS A 145 -4.51 0.96 -3.46
CA HIS A 145 -5.32 1.13 -4.67
C HIS A 145 -5.12 2.52 -5.30
N ALA A 146 -4.99 3.56 -4.48
CA ALA A 146 -4.69 4.91 -4.96
C ALA A 146 -3.33 4.98 -5.66
N THR A 147 -2.31 4.28 -5.15
CA THR A 147 -1.00 4.18 -5.81
C THR A 147 -1.12 3.54 -7.19
N MET A 148 -1.91 2.46 -7.29
CA MET A 148 -2.19 1.80 -8.57
C MET A 148 -2.89 2.74 -9.55
N ALA A 149 -3.97 3.40 -9.09
CA ALA A 149 -4.75 4.33 -9.91
C ALA A 149 -3.91 5.51 -10.40
N MET A 150 -2.95 5.97 -9.61
CA MET A 150 -2.09 7.10 -9.95
C MET A 150 -1.03 6.74 -11.00
N HIS A 151 -0.46 5.55 -10.92
CA HIS A 151 0.71 5.18 -11.72
C HIS A 151 0.41 4.29 -12.92
N LEU A 152 -0.52 3.33 -12.81
CA LEU A 152 -0.79 2.38 -13.89
C LEU A 152 -1.41 3.00 -15.15
N PRO A 153 -2.37 3.94 -15.07
CA PRO A 153 -2.99 4.48 -16.29
C PRO A 153 -2.03 5.23 -17.20
N ARG A 154 -0.98 5.83 -16.66
CA ARG A 154 0.03 6.55 -17.45
C ARG A 154 0.74 5.68 -18.47
N PHE A 155 0.67 4.38 -18.29
CA PHE A 155 1.36 3.40 -19.10
C PHE A 155 0.43 2.55 -19.98
N ILE A 156 -0.88 2.64 -19.72
CA ILE A 156 -1.90 1.89 -20.44
C ILE A 156 -2.59 2.79 -21.49
N LEU A 157 -2.69 4.06 -21.20
CA LEU A 157 -3.25 5.09 -22.09
C LEU A 157 -2.16 5.79 -22.88
#